data_319eb13e684dffb720459f87f59db17e
#
_entry.id   319eb13e684dffb720459f87f59db17e
#
_cell.length_a   1.000
_cell.length_b   1.000
_cell.length_c   1.000
_cell.angle_alpha   90.00
_cell.angle_beta   90.00
_cell.angle_gamma   90.00
#
_symmetry.space_group_name_H-M   'P 1'
#
loop_
_entity.id
_entity.type
_entity.pdbx_description
1 polymer ?
#
loop_
_entity_poly.entity_id
_entity_poly.type
_entity_poly.pdbx_seq_one_letter_code
_entity_poly.pdbx_strand_id
1 'polypeptide(L)'
;LATRFSFSSIERDGFSENIQLGQELDDANSISLRSDWIMELSDTSSLRFFAQYFDSDRNGAAMKGIDDYLAPDPRELNQDTMSKQELSSKVFALTYESDLGFANLKVMASVQEDDILVVRDNDRHSFGRQLMLSIPGFAGVTYPQAEFNPETSLVDTTTFEVNLISNEPLMDGKLDWTVGAFFMEHEIENIIRGYVDEIGADDNNGVLIYDCRESFANPNYCYDVNGPDPWFFFE
;
A
#
# COMPACT_ATOMS: atom_id res chain seq x y z
N LEU A 1 -6.82 -23.21 28.57
CA LEU A 1 -5.95 -22.44 27.72
C LEU A 1 -5.60 -23.24 26.47
N ALA A 2 -5.90 -22.74 25.29
CA ALA A 2 -5.49 -23.27 24.00
C ALA A 2 -4.65 -22.23 23.28
N THR A 3 -3.59 -22.68 22.59
CA THR A 3 -2.69 -21.78 21.85
C THR A 3 -2.37 -22.35 20.48
N ARG A 4 -2.21 -21.47 19.50
CA ARG A 4 -1.79 -21.81 18.16
C ARG A 4 -0.74 -20.82 17.67
N PHE A 5 0.37 -21.34 17.17
CA PHE A 5 1.40 -20.56 16.48
C PHE A 5 1.45 -21.01 15.03
N SER A 6 1.60 -20.06 14.13
CA SER A 6 1.79 -20.35 12.72
C SER A 6 2.93 -19.48 12.20
N PHE A 7 3.76 -20.09 11.38
CA PHE A 7 4.86 -19.47 10.65
C PHE A 7 4.71 -19.82 9.17
N SER A 8 4.89 -18.83 8.31
CA SER A 8 4.98 -19.03 6.87
C SER A 8 6.11 -18.18 6.32
N SER A 9 6.92 -18.75 5.44
CA SER A 9 7.93 -18.05 4.66
C SER A 9 7.74 -18.43 3.21
N ILE A 10 7.73 -17.44 2.34
CA ILE A 10 7.63 -17.62 0.89
C ILE A 10 8.83 -16.92 0.28
N GLU A 11 9.59 -17.64 -0.51
CA GLU A 11 10.67 -17.12 -1.32
C GLU A 11 10.56 -17.73 -2.70
N ARG A 12 10.56 -16.90 -3.72
CA ARG A 12 10.46 -17.32 -5.11
C ARG A 12 11.11 -16.27 -5.99
N ASP A 13 11.95 -16.73 -6.91
CA ASP A 13 12.57 -15.89 -7.94
C ASP A 13 11.50 -15.24 -8.84
N GLY A 14 11.83 -14.12 -9.42
CA GLY A 14 11.01 -13.45 -10.41
C GLY A 14 10.84 -14.29 -11.68
N PHE A 15 9.79 -14.01 -12.43
CA PHE A 15 9.56 -14.66 -13.74
C PHE A 15 9.43 -13.64 -14.87
N SER A 16 9.64 -12.37 -14.56
CA SER A 16 9.77 -11.27 -15.50
C SER A 16 11.08 -10.53 -15.23
N GLU A 17 11.62 -9.86 -16.23
CA GLU A 17 12.91 -9.20 -16.14
C GLU A 17 12.86 -7.78 -16.72
N ASN A 18 13.38 -6.83 -15.97
CA ASN A 18 13.79 -5.55 -16.52
C ASN A 18 15.18 -5.71 -17.13
N ILE A 19 15.23 -5.88 -18.45
CA ILE A 19 16.48 -6.18 -19.19
C ILE A 19 17.47 -5.02 -19.20
N GLN A 20 17.00 -3.78 -18.97
CA GLN A 20 17.87 -2.61 -18.90
C GLN A 20 18.72 -2.61 -17.62
N LEU A 21 18.13 -3.02 -16.50
CA LEU A 21 18.76 -2.97 -15.19
C LEU A 21 19.19 -4.36 -14.67
N GLY A 22 18.80 -5.44 -15.38
CA GLY A 22 19.01 -6.80 -14.92
C GLY A 22 18.25 -7.12 -13.63
N GLN A 23 17.07 -6.53 -13.47
CA GLN A 23 16.23 -6.72 -12.28
C GLN A 23 15.15 -7.75 -12.56
N GLU A 24 15.09 -8.81 -11.77
CA GLU A 24 13.96 -9.75 -11.77
C GLU A 24 12.75 -9.09 -11.12
N LEU A 25 11.57 -9.33 -11.67
CA LEU A 25 10.29 -8.79 -11.22
C LEU A 25 9.28 -9.92 -11.06
N ASP A 26 8.15 -9.64 -10.41
CA ASP A 26 7.14 -10.65 -10.06
C ASP A 26 7.70 -11.73 -9.11
N ASP A 27 8.75 -11.42 -8.39
CA ASP A 27 9.29 -12.24 -7.30
C ASP A 27 8.35 -12.27 -6.10
N ALA A 28 8.61 -13.16 -5.17
CA ALA A 28 7.90 -13.18 -3.89
C ALA A 28 8.89 -13.43 -2.76
N ASN A 29 8.89 -12.54 -1.79
CA ASN A 29 9.64 -12.69 -0.56
C ASN A 29 8.77 -12.18 0.59
N SER A 30 8.38 -13.07 1.50
CA SER A 30 7.56 -12.71 2.65
C SER A 30 7.68 -13.65 3.82
N ILE A 31 7.46 -13.09 5.00
CA ILE A 31 7.38 -13.82 6.27
C ILE A 31 6.06 -13.47 6.95
N SER A 32 5.40 -14.48 7.51
CA SER A 32 4.22 -14.30 8.34
C SER A 32 4.35 -15.08 9.64
N LEU A 33 4.11 -14.39 10.74
CA LEU A 33 4.02 -14.95 12.09
C LEU A 33 2.64 -14.70 12.64
N ARG A 34 2.02 -15.71 13.22
CA ARG A 34 0.71 -15.59 13.86
C ARG A 34 0.70 -16.33 15.19
N SER A 35 0.10 -15.69 16.18
CA SER A 35 -0.13 -16.23 17.52
C SER A 35 -1.60 -16.06 17.89
N ASP A 36 -2.23 -17.12 18.34
CA ASP A 36 -3.65 -17.15 18.70
C ASP A 36 -3.79 -17.89 20.03
N TRP A 37 -4.43 -17.26 21.02
CA TRP A 37 -4.58 -17.74 22.37
C TRP A 37 -6.03 -17.66 22.77
N ILE A 38 -6.58 -18.77 23.27
CA ILE A 38 -7.92 -18.81 23.83
C ILE A 38 -7.80 -19.25 25.28
N MET A 39 -8.34 -18.42 26.17
CA MET A 39 -8.39 -18.64 27.58
C MET A 39 -9.86 -18.72 28.03
N GLU A 40 -10.27 -19.85 28.56
CA GLU A 40 -11.54 -19.99 29.26
C GLU A 40 -11.38 -19.36 30.64
N LEU A 41 -12.15 -18.29 30.89
CA LEU A 41 -12.15 -17.57 32.17
C LEU A 41 -13.11 -18.20 33.17
N SER A 42 -14.21 -18.78 32.65
CA SER A 42 -15.23 -19.52 33.39
C SER A 42 -15.90 -20.52 32.43
N ASP A 43 -16.87 -21.28 32.95
CA ASP A 43 -17.67 -22.19 32.12
C ASP A 43 -18.52 -21.47 31.06
N THR A 44 -18.71 -20.17 31.21
CA THR A 44 -19.58 -19.35 30.35
C THR A 44 -18.81 -18.22 29.65
N SER A 45 -17.52 -18.06 29.89
CA SER A 45 -16.77 -16.94 29.30
C SER A 45 -15.36 -17.30 28.84
N SER A 46 -14.96 -16.70 27.74
CA SER A 46 -13.65 -16.86 27.15
C SER A 46 -13.04 -15.54 26.70
N LEU A 47 -11.72 -15.53 26.65
CA LEU A 47 -10.93 -14.43 26.13
C LEU A 47 -10.00 -14.99 25.05
N ARG A 48 -10.04 -14.39 23.86
CA ARG A 48 -9.13 -14.70 22.76
C ARG A 48 -8.21 -13.52 22.51
N PHE A 49 -6.92 -13.78 22.48
CA PHE A 49 -5.90 -12.85 22.03
C PHE A 49 -5.33 -13.35 20.70
N PHE A 50 -5.24 -12.45 19.73
CA PHE A 50 -4.69 -12.70 18.42
C PHE A 50 -3.62 -11.67 18.11
N ALA A 51 -2.47 -12.12 17.59
CA ALA A 51 -1.41 -11.27 17.09
C ALA A 51 -0.89 -11.83 15.76
N GLN A 52 -0.67 -10.95 14.80
CA GLN A 52 -0.06 -11.28 13.51
C GLN A 52 0.98 -10.24 13.15
N TYR A 53 2.10 -10.70 12.62
CA TYR A 53 3.10 -9.93 11.91
C TYR A 53 3.25 -10.49 10.50
N PHE A 54 3.25 -9.61 9.53
CA PHE A 54 3.51 -9.92 8.13
C PHE A 54 4.54 -8.92 7.62
N ASP A 55 5.51 -9.42 6.87
CA ASP A 55 6.54 -8.62 6.21
C ASP A 55 6.79 -9.17 4.82
N SER A 56 6.92 -8.28 3.85
CA SER A 56 7.22 -8.61 2.46
C SER A 56 8.13 -7.55 1.86
N ASP A 57 9.23 -7.97 1.28
CA ASP A 57 10.17 -7.14 0.52
C ASP A 57 10.42 -7.82 -0.83
N ARG A 58 9.97 -7.18 -1.90
CA ARG A 58 10.02 -7.73 -3.26
C ARG A 58 10.27 -6.63 -4.29
N ASN A 59 10.69 -7.02 -5.48
CA ASN A 59 10.95 -6.09 -6.58
C ASN A 59 9.67 -5.54 -7.25
N GLY A 60 8.50 -6.06 -6.85
CA GLY A 60 7.22 -5.61 -7.37
C GLY A 60 6.79 -6.26 -8.68
N ALA A 61 5.66 -5.80 -9.19
CA ALA A 61 5.06 -6.36 -10.40
C ALA A 61 5.68 -5.77 -11.66
N ALA A 62 5.90 -6.62 -12.66
CA ALA A 62 6.33 -6.21 -14.00
C ALA A 62 5.19 -5.45 -14.70
N MET A 63 5.32 -4.15 -14.80
CA MET A 63 4.36 -3.26 -15.45
C MET A 63 4.94 -2.73 -16.75
N LYS A 64 4.72 -3.44 -17.85
CA LYS A 64 5.25 -3.11 -19.17
C LYS A 64 4.44 -2.02 -19.87
N GLY A 65 5.13 -1.07 -20.49
CA GLY A 65 4.51 -0.12 -21.42
C GLY A 65 4.01 -0.83 -22.68
N ILE A 66 2.85 -0.42 -23.21
CA ILE A 66 2.26 -1.07 -24.39
C ILE A 66 3.09 -0.87 -25.65
N ASP A 67 3.90 0.14 -25.67
CA ASP A 67 4.78 0.54 -26.77
C ASP A 67 6.28 0.32 -26.46
N ASP A 68 6.57 -0.52 -25.48
CA ASP A 68 7.93 -0.94 -25.16
C ASP A 68 8.48 -1.89 -26.25
N TYR A 69 8.99 -1.31 -27.32
CA TYR A 69 9.55 -2.04 -28.46
C TYR A 69 10.98 -2.54 -28.23
N LEU A 70 11.62 -2.09 -27.17
CA LEU A 70 12.98 -2.51 -26.81
C LEU A 70 13.00 -3.85 -26.10
N ALA A 71 11.87 -4.24 -25.51
CA ALA A 71 11.67 -5.53 -24.87
C ALA A 71 10.52 -6.29 -25.57
N PRO A 72 10.77 -7.02 -26.66
CA PRO A 72 9.73 -7.68 -27.44
C PRO A 72 9.08 -8.87 -26.72
N ASP A 73 9.78 -9.53 -25.80
CA ASP A 73 9.20 -10.62 -25.02
C ASP A 73 8.16 -10.07 -24.03
N PRO A 74 7.01 -10.72 -23.89
CA PRO A 74 5.97 -10.25 -22.98
C PRO A 74 6.36 -10.26 -21.49
N ARG A 75 7.43 -10.97 -21.12
CA ARG A 75 7.96 -11.02 -19.75
C ARG A 75 9.20 -10.16 -19.54
N GLU A 76 9.68 -9.53 -20.58
CA GLU A 76 10.75 -8.54 -20.51
C GLU A 76 10.18 -7.13 -20.58
N LEU A 77 10.80 -6.22 -19.90
CA LEU A 77 10.55 -4.79 -19.97
C LEU A 77 11.87 -4.02 -19.98
N ASN A 78 11.84 -2.81 -20.50
CA ASN A 78 13.00 -1.95 -20.63
C ASN A 78 12.71 -0.63 -19.92
N GLN A 79 13.06 -0.55 -18.65
CA GLN A 79 12.83 0.58 -17.75
C GLN A 79 14.12 1.01 -17.08
N ASP A 80 14.28 2.30 -16.81
CA ASP A 80 15.48 2.88 -16.19
C ASP A 80 15.36 3.03 -14.67
N THR A 81 14.20 2.77 -14.10
CA THR A 81 13.96 2.81 -12.67
C THR A 81 13.79 1.41 -12.07
N MET A 82 14.51 1.13 -10.98
CA MET A 82 14.34 -0.11 -10.24
C MET A 82 13.01 -0.06 -9.46
N SER A 83 12.17 -1.06 -9.69
CA SER A 83 10.94 -1.24 -8.97
C SER A 83 11.17 -1.87 -7.60
N LYS A 84 10.37 -1.48 -6.61
CA LYS A 84 10.40 -2.04 -5.25
C LYS A 84 9.01 -2.01 -4.63
N GLN A 85 8.70 -3.03 -3.85
CA GLN A 85 7.48 -3.06 -3.05
C GLN A 85 7.77 -3.69 -1.68
N GLU A 86 7.60 -2.89 -0.63
CA GLU A 86 7.68 -3.33 0.75
C GLU A 86 6.30 -3.22 1.40
N LEU A 87 5.98 -4.18 2.25
CA LEU A 87 4.78 -4.17 3.06
C LEU A 87 5.09 -4.78 4.43
N SER A 88 4.93 -4.00 5.48
CA SER A 88 4.91 -4.49 6.85
C SER A 88 3.52 -4.31 7.44
N SER A 89 3.00 -5.34 8.09
CA SER A 89 1.66 -5.30 8.71
C SER A 89 1.71 -5.93 10.09
N LYS A 90 1.12 -5.24 11.07
CA LYS A 90 0.98 -5.72 12.45
C LYS A 90 -0.47 -5.63 12.84
N VAL A 91 -1.02 -6.74 13.33
CA VAL A 91 -2.40 -6.82 13.82
C VAL A 91 -2.42 -7.39 15.23
N PHE A 92 -3.13 -6.70 16.12
CA PHE A 92 -3.46 -7.21 17.46
C PHE A 92 -4.95 -7.14 17.64
N ALA A 93 -5.55 -8.22 18.15
CA ALA A 93 -6.97 -8.25 18.42
C ALA A 93 -7.26 -8.98 19.73
N LEU A 94 -8.27 -8.49 20.44
CA LEU A 94 -8.81 -9.08 21.66
C LEU A 94 -10.29 -9.33 21.45
N THR A 95 -10.74 -10.55 21.76
CA THR A 95 -12.15 -10.92 21.72
C THR A 95 -12.54 -11.51 23.08
N TYR A 96 -13.55 -10.93 23.69
CA TYR A 96 -14.21 -11.48 24.88
C TYR A 96 -15.58 -12.00 24.50
N GLU A 97 -15.89 -13.22 24.89
CA GLU A 97 -17.20 -13.85 24.69
C GLU A 97 -17.73 -14.33 26.03
N SER A 98 -19.02 -14.12 26.29
CA SER A 98 -19.68 -14.57 27.51
C SER A 98 -21.16 -14.90 27.26
N ASP A 99 -21.57 -16.08 27.72
CA ASP A 99 -22.96 -16.45 27.79
C ASP A 99 -23.60 -15.81 29.07
N LEU A 100 -24.54 -14.89 28.84
CA LEU A 100 -25.29 -14.20 29.90
C LEU A 100 -26.59 -14.94 30.28
N GLY A 101 -26.83 -16.11 29.68
CA GLY A 101 -28.05 -16.89 29.81
C GLY A 101 -29.14 -16.50 28.83
N PHE A 102 -29.48 -15.23 28.72
CA PHE A 102 -30.48 -14.72 27.77
C PHE A 102 -29.89 -14.31 26.43
N ALA A 103 -28.60 -14.02 26.38
CA ALA A 103 -27.87 -13.61 25.19
C ALA A 103 -26.38 -13.96 25.32
N ASN A 104 -25.70 -14.13 24.19
CA ASN A 104 -24.27 -14.16 24.11
C ASN A 104 -23.73 -12.75 23.89
N LEU A 105 -22.88 -12.30 24.80
CA LEU A 105 -22.10 -11.06 24.64
C LEU A 105 -20.80 -11.38 23.90
N LYS A 106 -20.52 -10.61 22.84
CA LYS A 106 -19.25 -10.62 22.17
C LYS A 106 -18.70 -9.21 22.09
N VAL A 107 -17.49 -9.01 22.61
CA VAL A 107 -16.76 -7.74 22.56
C VAL A 107 -15.44 -7.97 21.81
N MET A 108 -15.18 -7.15 20.82
CA MET A 108 -13.95 -7.20 20.05
C MET A 108 -13.28 -5.84 20.01
N ALA A 109 -11.95 -5.83 20.13
CA ALA A 109 -11.12 -4.66 19.91
C ALA A 109 -9.93 -5.08 19.07
N SER A 110 -9.53 -4.25 18.09
CA SER A 110 -8.31 -4.50 17.33
C SER A 110 -7.59 -3.21 16.99
N VAL A 111 -6.28 -3.35 16.83
CA VAL A 111 -5.41 -2.35 16.23
C VAL A 111 -4.61 -2.99 15.10
N GLN A 112 -4.44 -2.26 14.02
CA GLN A 112 -3.66 -2.66 12.87
C GLN A 112 -2.81 -1.48 12.40
N GLU A 113 -1.54 -1.75 12.12
CA GLU A 113 -0.58 -0.82 11.54
C GLU A 113 -0.06 -1.44 10.25
N ASP A 114 -0.18 -0.72 9.14
CA ASP A 114 0.39 -1.12 7.86
C ASP A 114 1.35 -0.03 7.37
N ASP A 115 2.54 -0.46 6.95
CA ASP A 115 3.58 0.37 6.37
C ASP A 115 3.89 -0.16 4.98
N ILE A 116 3.63 0.66 3.96
CA ILE A 116 3.67 0.27 2.56
C ILE A 116 4.61 1.22 1.82
N LEU A 117 5.59 0.67 1.11
CA LEU A 117 6.41 1.40 0.16
C LEU A 117 6.26 0.79 -1.22
N VAL A 118 5.96 1.61 -2.21
CA VAL A 118 5.96 1.22 -3.61
C VAL A 118 6.84 2.19 -4.40
N VAL A 119 7.82 1.65 -5.08
CA VAL A 119 8.63 2.38 -6.08
C VAL A 119 8.37 1.74 -7.43
N ARG A 120 8.07 2.54 -8.41
CA ARG A 120 7.82 2.05 -9.77
C ARG A 120 8.27 3.09 -10.78
N ASP A 121 8.70 2.60 -11.91
CA ASP A 121 8.87 3.40 -13.10
C ASP A 121 7.49 3.90 -13.58
N ASN A 122 7.35 5.19 -13.68
CA ASN A 122 6.05 5.80 -13.94
C ASN A 122 5.77 5.94 -15.44
N ASP A 123 6.78 6.21 -16.24
CA ASP A 123 6.65 6.29 -17.70
C ASP A 123 6.83 4.94 -18.39
N ARG A 124 7.37 3.94 -17.65
CA ARG A 124 7.55 2.54 -18.07
C ARG A 124 8.47 2.33 -19.26
N HIS A 125 9.46 3.20 -19.38
CA HIS A 125 10.45 3.18 -20.44
C HIS A 125 11.84 3.51 -19.91
N SER A 126 12.87 3.10 -20.63
CA SER A 126 14.26 3.48 -20.38
C SER A 126 14.66 4.82 -21.04
N PHE A 127 13.71 5.56 -21.51
CA PHE A 127 13.91 6.89 -22.07
C PHE A 127 12.80 7.81 -21.58
N GLY A 128 13.18 8.98 -21.09
CA GLY A 128 12.23 9.94 -20.54
C GLY A 128 11.15 10.32 -21.55
N ARG A 129 9.91 10.26 -21.10
CA ARG A 129 8.75 10.68 -21.87
C ARG A 129 8.37 12.11 -21.56
N GLN A 130 8.05 12.82 -22.60
CA GLN A 130 7.44 14.13 -22.48
C GLN A 130 5.92 14.00 -22.63
N LEU A 131 5.18 14.39 -21.61
CA LEU A 131 3.73 14.46 -21.69
C LEU A 131 3.32 15.70 -22.47
N MET A 132 2.68 15.50 -23.64
CA MET A 132 2.05 16.60 -24.37
C MET A 132 0.69 16.89 -23.75
N LEU A 133 0.58 17.97 -22.98
CA LEU A 133 -0.70 18.44 -22.50
C LEU A 133 -1.32 19.38 -23.53
N SER A 134 -2.45 18.97 -24.10
CA SER A 134 -3.31 19.85 -24.91
C SER A 134 -4.27 20.63 -24.01
N ILE A 135 -3.76 21.63 -23.34
CA ILE A 135 -4.60 22.58 -22.60
C ILE A 135 -4.95 23.74 -23.54
N PRO A 136 -6.23 24.13 -23.68
CA PRO A 136 -6.60 25.28 -24.48
C PRO A 136 -5.84 26.55 -24.03
N GLY A 137 -5.06 27.13 -24.95
CA GLY A 137 -4.18 28.27 -24.68
C GLY A 137 -2.70 27.90 -24.39
N PHE A 138 -2.38 26.62 -24.21
CA PHE A 138 -1.03 26.10 -23.97
C PHE A 138 -0.66 25.00 -24.98
N ALA A 139 -1.23 25.05 -26.17
CA ALA A 139 -0.96 24.04 -27.19
C ALA A 139 0.55 23.98 -27.53
N GLY A 140 1.11 22.79 -27.38
CA GLY A 140 2.51 22.52 -27.71
C GLY A 140 3.49 22.64 -26.53
N VAL A 141 3.05 22.84 -25.32
CA VAL A 141 3.89 22.77 -24.14
C VAL A 141 4.10 21.30 -23.78
N THR A 142 5.37 20.89 -23.75
CA THR A 142 5.77 19.54 -23.36
C THR A 142 6.25 19.59 -21.91
N TYR A 143 5.70 18.71 -21.09
CA TYR A 143 6.12 18.59 -19.69
C TYR A 143 6.87 17.28 -19.52
N PRO A 144 7.98 17.26 -18.76
CA PRO A 144 8.61 16.02 -18.40
C PRO A 144 7.64 15.22 -17.53
N GLN A 145 7.49 13.94 -17.81
CA GLN A 145 6.75 13.03 -16.94
C GLN A 145 7.67 12.60 -15.80
N ALA A 146 7.12 12.46 -14.60
CA ALA A 146 7.89 11.90 -13.49
C ALA A 146 8.34 10.49 -13.85
N GLU A 147 9.65 10.22 -13.78
CA GLU A 147 10.23 8.94 -14.16
C GLU A 147 9.89 7.87 -13.14
N PHE A 148 9.96 8.20 -11.87
CA PHE A 148 9.56 7.28 -10.82
C PHE A 148 8.85 7.98 -9.67
N ASN A 149 7.96 7.24 -9.01
CA ASN A 149 7.21 7.70 -7.87
C ASN A 149 7.40 6.73 -6.70
N PRO A 150 8.20 7.06 -5.68
CA PRO A 150 8.07 6.39 -4.39
C PRO A 150 6.78 6.86 -3.73
N GLU A 151 5.94 5.90 -3.41
CA GLU A 151 4.70 6.09 -2.70
C GLU A 151 4.79 5.36 -1.36
N THR A 152 4.71 6.12 -0.27
CA THR A 152 4.66 5.56 1.08
C THR A 152 3.27 5.77 1.65
N SER A 153 2.67 4.70 2.14
CA SER A 153 1.39 4.75 2.84
C SER A 153 1.55 4.17 4.23
N LEU A 154 1.26 4.98 5.25
CA LEU A 154 1.14 4.57 6.64
C LEU A 154 -0.34 4.50 6.97
N VAL A 155 -0.80 3.35 7.43
CA VAL A 155 -2.22 3.11 7.70
C VAL A 155 -2.39 2.58 9.11
N ASP A 156 -3.10 3.35 9.93
CA ASP A 156 -3.48 2.98 11.28
C ASP A 156 -4.98 2.73 11.35
N THR A 157 -5.36 1.57 11.89
CA THR A 157 -6.76 1.21 12.04
C THR A 157 -7.03 0.72 13.47
N THR A 158 -7.97 1.35 14.13
CA THR A 158 -8.51 0.90 15.43
C THR A 158 -9.97 0.55 15.29
N THR A 159 -10.36 -0.63 15.78
CA THR A 159 -11.76 -1.04 15.78
C THR A 159 -12.23 -1.46 17.19
N PHE A 160 -13.47 -1.20 17.47
CA PHE A 160 -14.18 -1.71 18.64
C PHE A 160 -15.57 -2.13 18.23
N GLU A 161 -15.98 -3.33 18.66
CA GLU A 161 -17.29 -3.87 18.37
C GLU A 161 -17.86 -4.57 19.62
N VAL A 162 -19.13 -4.36 19.86
CA VAL A 162 -19.89 -5.08 20.88
C VAL A 162 -21.19 -5.60 20.29
N ASN A 163 -21.46 -6.87 20.50
CA ASN A 163 -22.67 -7.55 20.05
C ASN A 163 -23.33 -8.31 21.20
N LEU A 164 -24.64 -8.25 21.25
CA LEU A 164 -25.51 -9.13 22.03
C LEU A 164 -26.35 -9.93 21.05
N ILE A 165 -26.28 -11.24 21.15
CA ILE A 165 -26.95 -12.19 20.25
C ILE A 165 -27.86 -13.05 21.09
N SER A 166 -29.16 -13.10 20.79
CA SER A 166 -30.15 -13.89 21.58
C SER A 166 -29.76 -15.37 21.65
N ASN A 167 -29.85 -15.97 22.85
CA ASN A 167 -29.66 -17.41 23.00
C ASN A 167 -30.92 -18.18 22.63
N GLU A 168 -32.08 -17.57 22.87
CA GLU A 168 -33.38 -18.17 22.56
C GLU A 168 -34.25 -17.18 21.78
N PRO A 169 -35.03 -17.69 20.80
CA PRO A 169 -35.98 -16.85 20.08
C PRO A 169 -37.06 -16.30 21.02
N LEU A 170 -37.41 -15.04 20.86
CA LEU A 170 -38.55 -14.40 21.50
C LEU A 170 -39.86 -14.71 20.73
N MET A 171 -41.02 -14.34 21.33
CA MET A 171 -42.35 -14.46 20.70
C MET A 171 -42.68 -15.88 20.22
N ASP A 172 -42.55 -16.86 21.11
CA ASP A 172 -42.82 -18.27 20.81
C ASP A 172 -42.01 -18.83 19.64
N GLY A 173 -40.75 -18.51 19.56
CA GLY A 173 -39.82 -19.00 18.52
C GLY A 173 -39.88 -18.24 17.20
N LYS A 174 -40.42 -17.01 17.19
CA LYS A 174 -40.58 -16.23 15.94
C LYS A 174 -39.59 -15.10 15.76
N LEU A 175 -38.79 -14.74 16.77
CA LEU A 175 -37.87 -13.61 16.69
C LEU A 175 -36.53 -13.94 17.34
N ASP A 176 -35.52 -14.12 16.52
CA ASP A 176 -34.13 -14.04 16.92
C ASP A 176 -33.64 -12.59 16.75
N TRP A 177 -32.84 -12.12 17.70
CA TRP A 177 -32.37 -10.75 17.68
C TRP A 177 -30.85 -10.66 17.90
N THR A 178 -30.25 -9.67 17.27
CA THR A 178 -28.87 -9.23 17.49
C THR A 178 -28.89 -7.72 17.63
N VAL A 179 -28.21 -7.21 18.64
CA VAL A 179 -28.01 -5.78 18.86
C VAL A 179 -26.54 -5.55 19.07
N GLY A 180 -25.99 -4.57 18.38
CA GLY A 180 -24.57 -4.27 18.49
C GLY A 180 -24.25 -2.81 18.22
N ALA A 181 -23.02 -2.44 18.53
CA ALA A 181 -22.40 -1.18 18.20
C ALA A 181 -20.98 -1.43 17.66
N PHE A 182 -20.59 -0.62 16.70
CA PHE A 182 -19.28 -0.67 16.07
C PHE A 182 -18.69 0.73 16.03
N PHE A 183 -17.39 0.80 16.31
CA PHE A 183 -16.58 1.99 16.14
C PHE A 183 -15.32 1.62 15.33
N MET A 184 -14.94 2.48 14.41
CA MET A 184 -13.69 2.38 13.64
C MET A 184 -13.08 3.76 13.49
N GLU A 185 -11.81 3.85 13.78
CA GLU A 185 -10.94 4.95 13.41
C GLU A 185 -9.92 4.42 12.42
N HIS A 186 -9.74 5.15 11.31
CA HIS A 186 -8.87 4.75 10.24
C HIS A 186 -8.15 5.99 9.73
N GLU A 187 -6.84 6.01 9.93
CA GLU A 187 -5.96 7.09 9.51
C GLU A 187 -5.05 6.60 8.39
N ILE A 188 -4.93 7.39 7.34
CA ILE A 188 -4.03 7.10 6.22
C ILE A 188 -3.17 8.33 6.00
N GLU A 189 -1.87 8.15 6.07
CA GLU A 189 -0.89 9.13 5.63
C GLU A 189 -0.25 8.62 4.32
N ASN A 190 -0.52 9.31 3.22
CA ASN A 190 0.07 9.02 1.93
C ASN A 190 1.11 10.07 1.59
N ILE A 191 2.33 9.63 1.34
CA ILE A 191 3.43 10.47 0.88
C ILE A 191 3.81 9.99 -0.52
N ILE A 192 3.46 10.79 -1.52
CA ILE A 192 3.81 10.52 -2.92
C ILE A 192 4.86 11.54 -3.32
N ARG A 193 5.99 11.05 -3.85
CA ARG A 193 7.06 11.88 -4.38
C ARG A 193 7.26 11.58 -5.85
N GLY A 194 7.17 12.59 -6.70
CA GLY A 194 7.53 12.46 -8.10
C GLY A 194 8.99 12.90 -8.30
N TYR A 195 9.77 12.03 -8.89
CA TYR A 195 11.12 12.37 -9.32
C TYR A 195 11.13 12.41 -10.84
N VAL A 196 11.59 13.55 -11.36
CA VAL A 196 11.93 13.69 -12.76
C VAL A 196 13.43 13.65 -12.77
N ASP A 197 14.00 12.63 -13.41
CA ASP A 197 15.43 12.61 -13.62
C ASP A 197 15.79 13.72 -14.61
N GLU A 198 17.04 14.14 -14.63
CA GLU A 198 17.54 15.09 -15.60
C GLU A 198 17.45 14.47 -17.00
N ILE A 199 16.23 14.49 -17.56
CA ILE A 199 16.01 14.02 -18.92
C ILE A 199 16.86 14.85 -19.81
N GLY A 200 18.01 14.29 -20.11
CA GLY A 200 18.88 14.87 -21.09
C GLY A 200 18.94 16.37 -20.92
N ALA A 201 19.47 16.84 -19.81
CA ALA A 201 20.20 18.06 -19.84
C ALA A 201 21.22 17.85 -20.95
N ASP A 202 20.76 18.00 -22.16
CA ASP A 202 21.66 18.29 -23.24
C ASP A 202 22.33 19.60 -22.80
N ASP A 203 23.50 19.43 -22.24
CA ASP A 203 24.34 20.50 -21.68
C ASP A 203 24.47 21.67 -22.66
N ASN A 204 24.04 21.49 -23.89
CA ASN A 204 24.10 22.46 -24.94
C ASN A 204 22.79 23.25 -25.17
N ASN A 205 21.64 22.81 -24.70
CA ASN A 205 20.36 23.49 -24.97
C ASN A 205 19.59 23.99 -23.77
N GLY A 206 20.05 23.75 -22.54
CA GLY A 206 19.48 24.36 -21.38
C GLY A 206 18.00 24.00 -21.11
N VAL A 207 17.60 22.81 -21.47
CA VAL A 207 16.23 22.37 -21.20
C VAL A 207 16.24 21.38 -20.07
N LEU A 208 15.88 21.82 -18.96
CA LEU A 208 15.20 21.17 -18.03
C LEU A 208 15.07 21.63 -16.77
N ILE A 209 14.03 21.58 -16.41
CA ILE A 209 13.84 22.22 -15.64
C ILE A 209 13.06 22.10 -14.43
N TYR A 210 12.71 20.97 -13.92
CA TYR A 210 11.91 20.81 -12.73
C TYR A 210 12.56 19.81 -11.79
N ASP A 211 13.05 20.26 -10.66
CA ASP A 211 13.42 19.39 -9.55
C ASP A 211 12.22 19.20 -8.64
N CYS A 212 11.57 18.06 -8.75
CA CYS A 212 10.40 17.69 -7.96
C CYS A 212 10.76 16.79 -6.76
N ARG A 213 11.98 16.89 -6.24
CA ARG A 213 12.48 16.03 -5.14
C ARG A 213 11.91 16.37 -3.78
N GLU A 214 11.10 17.39 -3.66
CA GLU A 214 10.49 17.76 -2.40
C GLU A 214 9.05 17.24 -2.28
N SER A 215 8.62 17.01 -1.05
CA SER A 215 7.30 16.47 -0.72
C SER A 215 6.15 17.33 -1.26
N PHE A 216 5.09 16.69 -1.72
CA PHE A 216 3.84 17.34 -2.12
C PHE A 216 3.20 18.20 -1.02
N ALA A 217 3.59 18.05 0.24
CA ALA A 217 3.19 18.93 1.33
C ALA A 217 3.79 20.35 1.23
N ASN A 218 4.79 20.55 0.36
CA ASN A 218 5.37 21.84 0.09
C ASN A 218 4.85 22.37 -1.25
N PRO A 219 4.13 23.51 -1.31
CA PRO A 219 3.61 24.05 -2.55
C PRO A 219 4.67 24.46 -3.57
N ASN A 220 5.95 24.38 -3.21
CA ASN A 220 7.09 24.70 -4.06
C ASN A 220 7.95 23.48 -4.37
N TYR A 221 7.39 22.31 -4.47
CA TYR A 221 8.15 21.08 -4.63
C TYR A 221 8.74 20.83 -6.04
N CYS A 222 8.29 21.58 -7.03
CA CYS A 222 8.88 21.56 -8.36
C CYS A 222 9.45 22.94 -8.70
N TYR A 223 10.74 23.00 -8.95
CA TYR A 223 11.43 24.22 -9.32
C TYR A 223 11.93 24.10 -10.76
N ASP A 224 11.77 25.17 -11.52
CA ASP A 224 12.60 25.38 -12.69
C ASP A 224 14.03 25.72 -12.22
N VAL A 225 14.93 24.80 -12.38
CA VAL A 225 16.34 24.94 -11.93
C VAL A 225 17.04 26.09 -12.63
N ASN A 226 16.56 26.50 -13.81
CA ASN A 226 17.12 27.55 -14.63
C ASN A 226 16.22 28.81 -14.71
N GLY A 227 15.01 28.75 -14.14
CA GLY A 227 14.03 29.83 -14.18
C GLY A 227 13.99 30.71 -12.92
N PRO A 228 13.53 31.95 -13.06
CA PRO A 228 13.40 32.84 -11.91
C PRO A 228 12.16 32.59 -11.03
N ASP A 229 11.21 31.76 -11.50
CA ASP A 229 9.94 31.57 -10.84
C ASP A 229 9.60 30.07 -10.68
N PRO A 230 9.13 29.63 -9.49
CA PRO A 230 8.64 28.28 -9.29
C PRO A 230 7.33 28.08 -10.08
N TRP A 231 7.25 26.99 -10.83
CA TRP A 231 6.03 26.59 -11.52
C TRP A 231 5.24 25.63 -10.62
N PHE A 232 3.98 25.96 -10.41
CA PHE A 232 3.07 25.10 -9.64
C PHE A 232 2.51 24.01 -10.55
N PHE A 233 2.74 22.76 -10.19
CA PHE A 233 2.04 21.63 -10.78
C PHE A 233 0.99 21.09 -9.81
N PHE A 234 -0.20 21.34 -10.19
CA PHE A 234 -1.52 20.79 -9.86
C PHE A 234 -1.77 20.03 -8.57
N GLU A 235 -2.72 20.57 -7.85
CA GLU A 235 -3.62 19.83 -6.96
C GLU A 235 -4.48 18.82 -7.74
#